data_7ad09bcdea94e5ec94742a98e203516f
#
_entry.id   7ad09bcdea94e5ec94742a98e203516f
#
_cell.length_a   1.000
_cell.length_b   1.000
_cell.length_c   1.000
_cell.angle_alpha   90.00
_cell.angle_beta   90.00
_cell.angle_gamma   90.00
#
_symmetry.space_group_name_H-M   'P 1'
#
loop_
_entity.id
_entity.type
_entity.pdbx_description
1 polymer ?
#
loop_
_entity_poly.entity_id
_entity_poly.type
_entity_poly.pdbx_seq_one_letter_code
_entity_poly.pdbx_strand_id
1 'polypeptide(L)'
;MQLAYADKFVDNMPKKLDTQVGERGVKVSGGQRQRLAIARAFLRDPKILMLDEATASLDSESEAMVQRALEQLMKNRTTLVIAHRLSTIVDADKIYFIEHGEVTGSGTHQELLKSHELYAEYVSEQFVTK
;
A
#
# COMPACT_ATOMS: atom_id res chain seq x y z
N MET A 1 -14.94 -5.50 7.18
CA MET A 1 -13.86 -6.39 7.71
C MET A 1 -13.38 -7.43 6.70
N GLN A 2 -14.25 -8.15 6.01
CA GLN A 2 -13.86 -9.18 5.03
C GLN A 2 -13.03 -8.63 3.87
N LEU A 3 -13.42 -7.51 3.27
CA LEU A 3 -12.69 -6.88 2.16
C LEU A 3 -11.27 -6.44 2.54
N ALA A 4 -11.04 -6.15 3.82
CA ALA A 4 -9.73 -5.80 4.35
C ALA A 4 -8.95 -7.01 4.91
N TYR A 5 -9.50 -8.22 4.78
CA TYR A 5 -8.92 -9.45 5.34
C TYR A 5 -8.67 -9.36 6.86
N ALA A 6 -9.53 -8.66 7.56
CA ALA A 6 -9.41 -8.43 8.99
C ALA A 6 -10.37 -9.28 9.85
N ASP A 7 -11.37 -9.88 9.24
CA ASP A 7 -12.41 -10.66 9.90
C ASP A 7 -11.86 -11.80 10.78
N LYS A 8 -11.00 -12.63 10.21
CA LYS A 8 -10.47 -13.81 10.91
C LYS A 8 -9.74 -13.47 12.21
N PHE A 9 -8.84 -12.49 12.19
CA PHE A 9 -8.12 -12.16 13.42
C PHE A 9 -8.99 -11.38 14.43
N VAL A 10 -9.93 -10.56 13.94
CA VAL A 10 -10.87 -9.85 14.81
C VAL A 10 -11.82 -10.84 15.50
N ASP A 11 -12.31 -11.85 14.78
CA ASP A 11 -13.19 -12.89 15.37
C ASP A 11 -12.49 -13.73 16.44
N ASN A 12 -11.17 -13.81 16.40
CA ASN A 12 -10.35 -14.49 17.42
C ASN A 12 -10.00 -13.60 18.62
N MET A 13 -10.37 -12.32 18.60
CA MET A 13 -10.12 -11.42 19.75
C MET A 13 -11.13 -11.65 20.87
N PRO A 14 -10.76 -11.39 22.13
CA PRO A 14 -11.60 -11.69 23.30
C PRO A 14 -13.01 -11.07 23.27
N LYS A 15 -13.13 -9.87 22.74
CA LYS A 15 -14.40 -9.14 22.58
C LYS A 15 -14.72 -8.84 21.12
N LYS A 16 -14.10 -9.56 20.18
CA LYS A 16 -14.26 -9.35 18.73
C LYS A 16 -14.14 -7.87 18.36
N LEU A 17 -15.18 -7.28 17.78
CA LEU A 17 -15.19 -5.88 17.37
C LEU A 17 -15.11 -4.88 18.54
N ASP A 18 -15.51 -5.28 19.72
CA ASP A 18 -15.47 -4.44 20.94
C ASP A 18 -14.14 -4.56 21.70
N THR A 19 -13.18 -5.29 21.15
CA THR A 19 -11.86 -5.46 21.76
C THR A 19 -11.09 -4.14 21.72
N GLN A 20 -10.62 -3.68 22.87
CA GLN A 20 -9.72 -2.54 22.93
C GLN A 20 -8.31 -2.94 22.46
N VAL A 21 -7.78 -2.21 21.48
CA VAL A 21 -6.45 -2.45 20.91
C VAL A 21 -5.53 -1.25 21.16
N GLY A 22 -4.23 -1.48 21.14
CA GLY A 22 -3.22 -0.45 21.32
C GLY A 22 -2.48 -0.58 22.65
N GLU A 23 -1.92 0.52 23.15
CA GLU A 23 -1.07 0.52 24.37
C GLU A 23 -1.79 0.02 25.63
N ARG A 24 -3.09 0.28 25.74
CA ARG A 24 -3.92 -0.13 26.88
C ARG A 24 -4.80 -1.34 26.60
N GLY A 25 -4.60 -2.02 25.51
CA GLY A 25 -5.41 -3.17 25.09
C GLY A 25 -4.58 -4.29 24.48
N VAL A 26 -5.25 -5.11 23.65
CA VAL A 26 -4.59 -6.20 22.94
C VAL A 26 -3.60 -5.64 21.92
N LYS A 27 -2.37 -6.15 21.93
CA LYS A 27 -1.37 -5.80 20.92
C LYS A 27 -1.74 -6.44 19.58
N VAL A 28 -1.68 -5.64 18.51
CA VAL A 28 -1.89 -6.10 17.14
C VAL A 28 -0.57 -6.02 16.37
N SER A 29 -0.36 -6.97 15.46
CA SER A 29 0.81 -6.96 14.58
C SER A 29 0.75 -5.76 13.60
N GLY A 30 1.88 -5.44 12.96
CA GLY A 30 1.93 -4.38 11.95
C GLY A 30 0.97 -4.63 10.79
N GLY A 31 0.90 -5.88 10.29
CA GLY A 31 -0.03 -6.27 9.22
C GLY A 31 -1.49 -6.21 9.65
N GLN A 32 -1.81 -6.62 10.87
CA GLN A 32 -3.16 -6.50 11.43
C GLN A 32 -3.57 -5.03 11.57
N ARG A 33 -2.66 -4.16 12.04
CA ARG A 33 -2.90 -2.72 12.15
C ARG A 33 -3.18 -2.08 10.81
N GLN A 34 -2.41 -2.42 9.78
CA GLN A 34 -2.63 -1.94 8.43
C GLN A 34 -3.98 -2.40 7.87
N ARG A 35 -4.37 -3.65 8.07
CA ARG A 35 -5.67 -4.16 7.64
C ARG A 35 -6.84 -3.47 8.34
N LEU A 36 -6.70 -3.12 9.62
CA LEU A 36 -7.69 -2.31 10.32
C LEU A 36 -7.80 -0.90 9.74
N ALA A 37 -6.67 -0.27 9.40
CA ALA A 37 -6.66 1.03 8.74
C ALA A 37 -7.34 0.98 7.36
N ILE A 38 -7.11 -0.07 6.60
CA ILE A 38 -7.77 -0.32 5.31
C ILE A 38 -9.29 -0.52 5.51
N ALA A 39 -9.71 -1.27 6.52
CA ALA A 39 -11.12 -1.45 6.86
C ALA A 39 -11.80 -0.10 7.18
N ARG A 40 -11.13 0.78 7.90
CA ARG A 40 -11.61 2.14 8.16
C ARG A 40 -11.76 2.97 6.88
N ALA A 41 -10.83 2.83 5.94
CA ALA A 41 -10.92 3.50 4.64
C ALA A 41 -12.11 3.00 3.82
N PHE A 42 -12.41 1.71 3.83
CA PHE A 42 -13.60 1.15 3.19
C PHE A 42 -14.90 1.76 3.75
N LEU A 43 -14.98 1.92 5.06
CA LEU A 43 -16.14 2.52 5.71
C LEU A 43 -16.37 3.98 5.29
N ARG A 44 -15.30 4.72 5.06
CA ARG A 44 -15.37 6.11 4.60
C ARG A 44 -15.75 6.23 3.12
N ASP A 45 -15.52 5.19 2.34
CA ASP A 45 -15.78 5.12 0.90
C ASP A 45 -15.31 6.36 0.13
N PRO A 46 -14.00 6.69 0.18
CA PRO A 46 -13.47 7.89 -0.46
C PRO A 46 -13.43 7.74 -1.99
N LYS A 47 -13.63 8.83 -2.71
CA LYS A 47 -13.42 8.87 -4.17
C LYS A 47 -11.94 9.01 -4.53
N ILE A 48 -11.19 9.70 -3.70
CA ILE A 48 -9.74 9.89 -3.85
C ILE A 48 -9.06 9.23 -2.66
N LEU A 49 -8.14 8.33 -2.93
CA LEU A 49 -7.37 7.58 -1.94
C LEU A 49 -5.91 8.01 -2.01
N MET A 50 -5.32 8.33 -0.88
CA MET A 50 -3.90 8.62 -0.75
C MET A 50 -3.24 7.52 0.06
N LEU A 51 -2.26 6.84 -0.52
CA LEU A 51 -1.51 5.76 0.10
C LEU A 51 -0.03 6.10 0.18
N ASP A 52 0.54 5.95 1.36
CA ASP A 52 1.98 5.82 1.54
C ASP A 52 2.30 4.34 1.73
N GLU A 53 2.96 3.76 0.73
CA GLU A 53 3.31 2.34 0.71
C GLU A 53 4.53 2.03 1.58
N ALA A 54 4.60 2.62 2.79
CA ALA A 54 5.65 2.32 3.75
C ALA A 54 5.54 0.85 4.18
N THR A 55 6.40 0.01 3.62
CA THR A 55 6.55 -1.38 4.01
C THR A 55 7.36 -1.47 5.29
N ALA A 56 6.72 -1.29 6.44
CA ALA A 56 7.29 -1.82 7.67
C ALA A 56 7.49 -3.33 7.48
N SER A 57 8.57 -3.88 8.03
CA SER A 57 8.93 -5.30 7.95
C SER A 57 7.76 -6.20 8.39
N LEU A 58 6.96 -6.60 7.41
CA LEU A 58 5.89 -7.57 7.57
C LEU A 58 6.41 -8.96 7.17
N ASP A 59 5.90 -10.00 7.82
CA ASP A 59 6.07 -11.36 7.33
C ASP A 59 5.34 -11.53 5.97
N SER A 60 5.78 -12.51 5.19
CA SER A 60 5.29 -12.71 3.81
C SER A 60 3.78 -12.94 3.73
N GLU A 61 3.19 -13.63 4.70
CA GLU A 61 1.75 -13.89 4.74
C GLU A 61 0.96 -12.60 5.02
N SER A 62 1.37 -11.84 6.02
CA SER A 62 0.75 -10.56 6.36
C SER A 62 0.87 -9.55 5.22
N GLU A 63 2.03 -9.53 4.55
CA GLU A 63 2.27 -8.69 3.39
C GLU A 63 1.31 -9.01 2.24
N ALA A 64 1.12 -10.28 1.93
CA ALA A 64 0.19 -10.72 0.88
C ALA A 64 -1.26 -10.34 1.20
N MET A 65 -1.68 -10.46 2.45
CA MET A 65 -3.03 -10.07 2.88
C MET A 65 -3.24 -8.55 2.80
N VAL A 66 -2.26 -7.77 3.24
CA VAL A 66 -2.29 -6.30 3.14
C VAL A 66 -2.36 -5.87 1.68
N GLN A 67 -1.55 -6.47 0.82
CA GLN A 67 -1.55 -6.15 -0.61
C GLN A 67 -2.90 -6.43 -1.26
N ARG A 68 -3.50 -7.59 -0.99
CA ARG A 68 -4.84 -7.92 -1.49
C ARG A 68 -5.92 -6.96 -0.99
N ALA A 69 -5.84 -6.54 0.28
CA ALA A 69 -6.76 -5.58 0.84
C ALA A 69 -6.63 -4.20 0.16
N LEU A 70 -5.40 -3.75 -0.09
CA LEU A 70 -5.13 -2.51 -0.82
C LEU A 70 -5.65 -2.56 -2.26
N GLU A 71 -5.43 -3.67 -2.96
CA GLU A 71 -5.95 -3.87 -4.32
C GLU A 71 -7.48 -3.76 -4.37
N GLN A 72 -8.18 -4.34 -3.39
CA GLN A 72 -9.63 -4.20 -3.27
C GLN A 72 -10.04 -2.74 -3.00
N LEU A 73 -9.33 -2.07 -2.10
CA LEU A 73 -9.62 -0.67 -1.75
C LEU A 73 -9.40 0.27 -2.94
N MET A 74 -8.38 0.03 -3.75
CA MET A 74 -8.04 0.87 -4.91
C MET A 74 -9.01 0.74 -6.08
N LYS A 75 -9.80 -0.33 -6.15
CA LYS A 75 -10.77 -0.55 -7.23
C LYS A 75 -11.79 0.59 -7.30
N ASN A 76 -12.01 1.11 -8.52
CA ASN A 76 -12.99 2.16 -8.81
C ASN A 76 -12.75 3.48 -8.05
N ARG A 77 -11.50 3.74 -7.66
CA ARG A 77 -11.09 4.98 -6.98
C ARG A 77 -9.88 5.59 -7.67
N THR A 78 -9.81 6.92 -7.62
CA THR A 78 -8.58 7.63 -7.99
C THR A 78 -7.59 7.49 -6.84
N THR A 79 -6.45 6.87 -7.11
CA THR A 79 -5.46 6.56 -6.06
C THR A 79 -4.14 7.27 -6.36
N LEU A 80 -3.67 8.03 -5.38
CA LEU A 80 -2.32 8.59 -5.34
C LEU A 80 -1.47 7.75 -4.39
N VAL A 81 -0.40 7.17 -4.90
CA VAL A 81 0.47 6.26 -4.13
C VAL A 81 1.89 6.78 -4.09
N ILE A 82 2.47 6.84 -2.90
CA ILE A 82 3.93 6.92 -2.75
C ILE A 82 4.43 5.48 -2.81
N ALA A 83 4.98 5.09 -3.97
CA ALA A 83 5.28 3.70 -4.27
C ALA A 83 6.69 3.30 -3.86
N HIS A 84 6.81 2.16 -3.21
CA HIS A 84 8.07 1.52 -2.82
C HIS A 84 8.22 0.12 -3.44
N ARG A 85 7.23 -0.34 -4.22
CA ARG A 85 7.22 -1.65 -4.86
C ARG A 85 7.17 -1.52 -6.37
N LEU A 86 7.94 -2.36 -7.06
CA LEU A 86 7.96 -2.37 -8.52
C LEU A 86 6.57 -2.69 -9.11
N SER A 87 5.83 -3.63 -8.52
CA SER A 87 4.49 -3.98 -8.99
C SER A 87 3.54 -2.79 -9.04
N THR A 88 3.56 -1.95 -8.00
CA THR A 88 2.76 -0.73 -7.97
C THR A 88 3.16 0.25 -9.06
N ILE A 89 4.46 0.41 -9.29
CA ILE A 89 5.01 1.33 -10.30
C ILE A 89 4.67 0.87 -11.72
N VAL A 90 4.84 -0.42 -12.01
CA VAL A 90 4.58 -1.00 -13.34
C VAL A 90 3.12 -0.87 -13.74
N ASP A 91 2.21 -1.07 -12.80
CA ASP A 91 0.76 -1.07 -13.05
C ASP A 91 0.12 0.33 -12.94
N ALA A 92 0.88 1.35 -12.55
CA ALA A 92 0.37 2.71 -12.44
C ALA A 92 -0.01 3.31 -13.80
N ASP A 93 -1.15 3.98 -13.86
CA ASP A 93 -1.61 4.69 -15.06
C ASP A 93 -0.71 5.88 -15.38
N LYS A 94 -0.19 6.55 -14.37
CA LYS A 94 0.75 7.65 -14.49
C LYS A 94 1.69 7.71 -13.29
N ILE A 95 2.97 7.91 -13.57
CA ILE A 95 4.02 8.04 -12.59
C ILE A 95 4.58 9.46 -12.64
N TYR A 96 4.81 10.04 -11.49
CA TYR A 96 5.56 11.28 -11.33
C TYR A 96 6.86 10.97 -10.60
N PHE A 97 7.99 11.23 -11.25
CA PHE A 97 9.30 11.09 -10.63
C PHE A 97 9.74 12.44 -10.05
N ILE A 98 10.00 12.44 -8.75
CA ILE A 98 10.30 13.66 -8.00
C ILE A 98 11.75 13.65 -7.55
N GLU A 99 12.47 14.72 -7.86
CA GLU A 99 13.85 14.96 -7.45
C GLU A 99 13.95 16.35 -6.84
N HIS A 100 14.56 16.44 -5.66
CA HIS A 100 14.79 17.73 -4.98
C HIS A 100 13.55 18.63 -4.89
N GLY A 101 12.37 18.02 -4.72
CA GLY A 101 11.11 18.74 -4.59
C GLY A 101 10.42 19.11 -5.91
N GLU A 102 10.98 18.71 -7.05
CA GLU A 102 10.46 19.00 -8.37
C GLU A 102 10.13 17.74 -9.14
N VAL A 103 9.09 17.79 -9.98
CA VAL A 103 8.75 16.71 -10.90
C VAL A 103 9.69 16.79 -12.11
N THR A 104 10.59 15.83 -12.24
CA THR A 104 11.57 15.77 -13.32
C THR A 104 11.17 14.83 -14.46
N GLY A 105 10.18 13.97 -14.22
CA GLY A 105 9.64 13.05 -15.23
C GLY A 105 8.22 12.65 -14.91
N SER A 106 7.43 12.40 -15.95
CA SER A 106 6.07 11.87 -15.82
C SER A 106 5.68 11.01 -17.00
N GLY A 107 4.85 10.01 -16.76
CA GLY A 107 4.36 9.08 -17.77
C GLY A 107 4.12 7.70 -17.19
N THR A 108 3.96 6.72 -18.07
CA THR A 108 3.89 5.31 -17.68
C THR A 108 5.29 4.76 -17.35
N HIS A 109 5.34 3.60 -16.73
CA HIS A 109 6.60 2.90 -16.46
C HIS A 109 7.45 2.74 -17.74
N GLN A 110 6.84 2.28 -18.82
CA GLN A 110 7.54 2.06 -20.10
C GLN A 110 8.04 3.36 -20.74
N GLU A 111 7.26 4.42 -20.64
CA GLU A 111 7.66 5.74 -21.14
C GLU A 111 8.85 6.30 -20.37
N LEU A 112 8.83 6.22 -19.05
CA LEU A 112 9.90 6.71 -18.18
C LEU A 112 11.19 5.89 -18.31
N LEU A 113 11.11 4.58 -18.53
CA LEU A 113 12.28 3.75 -18.79
C LEU A 113 13.05 4.21 -20.04
N LYS A 114 12.35 4.75 -21.02
CA LYS A 114 12.93 5.23 -22.28
C LYS A 114 13.38 6.69 -22.24
N SER A 115 12.67 7.52 -21.49
CA SER A 115 12.82 8.98 -21.52
C SER A 115 13.56 9.58 -20.33
N HIS A 116 13.68 8.84 -19.23
CA HIS A 116 14.26 9.35 -17.98
C HIS A 116 15.35 8.42 -17.45
N GLU A 117 16.59 8.82 -17.64
CA GLU A 117 17.78 7.99 -17.32
C GLU A 117 17.84 7.63 -15.83
N LEU A 118 17.65 8.62 -14.95
CA LEU A 118 17.70 8.41 -13.50
C LEU A 118 16.57 7.51 -12.99
N TYR A 119 15.39 7.57 -13.64
CA TYR A 119 14.29 6.64 -13.33
C TYR A 119 14.68 5.20 -13.69
N ALA A 120 15.25 4.99 -14.87
CA ALA A 120 15.71 3.68 -15.33
C ALA A 120 16.80 3.11 -14.41
N GLU A 121 17.73 3.94 -13.99
CA GLU A 121 18.79 3.59 -13.03
C GLU A 121 18.19 3.18 -11.68
N TYR A 122 17.29 4.00 -11.12
CA TYR A 122 16.58 3.71 -9.87
C TYR A 122 15.85 2.37 -9.93
N VAL A 123 15.11 2.09 -11.01
CA VAL A 123 14.40 0.83 -11.19
C VAL A 123 15.37 -0.36 -11.22
N SER A 124 16.49 -0.23 -11.94
CA SER A 124 17.48 -1.30 -12.02
C SER A 124 18.16 -1.58 -10.69
N GLU A 125 18.51 -0.55 -9.93
CA GLU A 125 19.16 -0.69 -8.63
C GLU A 125 18.24 -1.26 -7.55
N GLN A 126 17.02 -0.76 -7.48
CA GLN A 126 16.09 -1.11 -6.40
C GLN A 126 15.39 -2.45 -6.62
N PHE A 127 15.14 -2.84 -7.87
CA PHE A 127 14.22 -3.94 -8.15
C PHE A 127 14.80 -5.07 -9.00
N VAL A 128 15.93 -4.88 -9.66
CA VAL A 128 16.52 -5.90 -10.56
C VAL A 128 17.77 -6.58 -9.97
N THR A 129 18.37 -6.02 -8.93
CA THR A 129 19.65 -6.49 -8.37
C THR A 129 19.49 -7.56 -7.28
N LYS A 130 18.40 -8.28 -7.26
CA LYS A 130 18.24 -9.37 -6.27
C LYS A 130 17.86 -10.68 -6.95
#